data_458df8eb340ae9f6721f5a1dd882902e
#
_entry.id   458df8eb340ae9f6721f5a1dd882902e
#
_cell.length_a   1.000
_cell.length_b   1.000
_cell.length_c   1.000
_cell.angle_alpha   90.00
_cell.angle_beta   90.00
_cell.angle_gamma   90.00
#
_symmetry.space_group_name_H-M   'P 1'
#
loop_
_entity.id
_entity.type
_entity.pdbx_description
1 polymer ?
#
loop_
_entity_poly.entity_id
_entity_poly.type
_entity_poly.pdbx_seq_one_letter_code
_entity_poly.pdbx_strand_id
1 'polypeptide(L)'
;MKYYFENDGYCVCCDKNVKFIATNSWYRDNYICSNCKSIPRERALMYLIEKFYPNYNLLDIHESSPCKRGASLKLQNKCPNYIASQYYGESDKIINGYRNENLESQTFKDESFDLVITQDVMEHIFNPQSAFREIARTLKPGGAHIFTVPLINKERTTECWAKLDDNNNIIFLKEEEYHGNPINPKGSPVTFHYGYDIVDLIYKSSGMVTQIFTIDNVDLGIRAEYIDVLISRKI
;
A
#
# COMPACT_ATOMS: atom_id res chain seq x y z
N MET A 1 -15.44 -6.62 28.10
CA MET A 1 -15.49 -7.43 26.84
C MET A 1 -14.21 -8.24 26.79
N LYS A 2 -14.26 -9.55 26.55
CA LYS A 2 -13.06 -10.40 26.49
C LYS A 2 -12.52 -10.32 25.04
N TYR A 3 -11.30 -9.84 24.86
CA TYR A 3 -10.65 -9.82 23.56
C TYR A 3 -10.19 -11.23 23.16
N TYR A 4 -10.03 -11.48 21.86
CA TYR A 4 -9.49 -12.71 21.31
C TYR A 4 -8.00 -12.84 21.69
N PHE A 5 -7.26 -11.72 21.52
CA PHE A 5 -5.86 -11.59 21.92
C PHE A 5 -5.55 -10.14 22.26
N GLU A 6 -4.66 -9.91 23.21
CA GLU A 6 -4.12 -8.59 23.53
C GLU A 6 -2.69 -8.69 24.06
N ASN A 7 -1.89 -7.66 23.82
CA ASN A 7 -0.57 -7.47 24.40
C ASN A 7 -0.21 -5.99 24.51
N ASP A 8 0.72 -5.68 25.39
CA ASP A 8 1.37 -4.38 25.43
C ASP A 8 2.54 -4.35 24.46
N GLY A 9 2.84 -3.18 23.89
CA GLY A 9 3.96 -3.00 22.94
C GLY A 9 4.09 -1.57 22.46
N TYR A 10 5.02 -1.33 21.53
CA TYR A 10 5.30 -0.02 20.97
C TYR A 10 4.71 0.11 19.57
N CYS A 11 3.89 1.14 19.36
CA CYS A 11 3.29 1.40 18.04
C CYS A 11 4.12 2.41 17.25
N VAL A 12 4.79 1.94 16.19
CA VAL A 12 5.58 2.77 15.29
C VAL A 12 4.77 3.82 14.52
N CYS A 13 3.45 3.65 14.39
CA CYS A 13 2.60 4.64 13.71
C CYS A 13 2.25 5.85 14.57
N CYS A 14 2.21 5.70 15.89
CA CYS A 14 1.87 6.82 16.79
C CYS A 14 2.92 7.12 17.85
N ASP A 15 4.09 6.48 17.77
CA ASP A 15 5.25 6.70 18.65
C ASP A 15 4.94 6.56 20.14
N LYS A 16 4.12 5.53 20.50
CA LYS A 16 3.67 5.33 21.89
C LYS A 16 3.72 3.87 22.31
N ASN A 17 3.97 3.65 23.60
CA ASN A 17 3.61 2.39 24.24
C ASN A 17 2.09 2.30 24.33
N VAL A 18 1.53 1.21 23.87
CA VAL A 18 0.09 1.00 23.69
C VAL A 18 -0.28 -0.44 23.97
N LYS A 19 -1.59 -0.69 24.06
CA LYS A 19 -2.14 -2.03 23.98
C LYS A 19 -2.56 -2.29 22.53
N PHE A 20 -2.15 -3.44 22.00
CA PHE A 20 -2.67 -3.99 20.75
C PHE A 20 -3.77 -4.99 21.07
N ILE A 21 -4.88 -4.92 20.34
CA ILE A 21 -6.10 -5.65 20.67
C ILE A 21 -6.64 -6.32 19.40
N ALA A 22 -6.83 -7.64 19.45
CA ALA A 22 -7.52 -8.39 18.40
C ALA A 22 -8.91 -8.82 18.91
N THR A 23 -9.93 -8.60 18.08
CA THR A 23 -11.31 -8.96 18.39
C THR A 23 -11.69 -10.35 17.88
N ASN A 24 -10.94 -10.90 16.92
CA ASN A 24 -11.10 -12.24 16.35
C ASN A 24 -9.75 -12.76 15.82
N SER A 25 -9.75 -13.95 15.21
CA SER A 25 -8.54 -14.61 14.66
C SER A 25 -8.00 -13.99 13.37
N TRP A 26 -8.78 -13.15 12.66
CA TRP A 26 -8.33 -12.45 11.48
C TRP A 26 -7.57 -11.18 11.86
N TYR A 27 -6.29 -11.33 12.22
CA TYR A 27 -5.45 -10.24 12.74
C TYR A 27 -5.20 -9.14 11.72
N ARG A 28 -5.21 -9.45 10.43
CA ARG A 28 -4.86 -8.51 9.37
C ARG A 28 -5.62 -7.19 9.49
N ASP A 29 -6.92 -7.25 9.80
CA ASP A 29 -7.79 -6.08 9.92
C ASP A 29 -8.30 -5.84 11.35
N ASN A 30 -8.12 -6.81 12.26
CA ASN A 30 -8.72 -6.77 13.60
C ASN A 30 -7.71 -6.72 14.75
N TYR A 31 -6.41 -6.72 14.49
CA TYR A 31 -5.38 -6.53 15.50
C TYR A 31 -4.92 -5.07 15.50
N ILE A 32 -5.66 -4.25 16.25
CA ILE A 32 -5.60 -2.79 16.21
C ILE A 32 -4.84 -2.16 17.38
N CYS A 33 -4.14 -1.06 17.10
CA CYS A 33 -3.56 -0.19 18.11
C CYS A 33 -4.68 0.54 18.88
N SER A 34 -4.66 0.47 20.22
CA SER A 34 -5.66 1.14 21.06
C SER A 34 -5.70 2.66 20.89
N ASN A 35 -4.56 3.28 20.52
CA ASN A 35 -4.43 4.73 20.34
C ASN A 35 -4.76 5.18 18.92
N CYS A 36 -3.97 4.82 17.91
CA CYS A 36 -4.11 5.35 16.55
C CYS A 36 -4.92 4.48 15.59
N LYS A 37 -5.42 3.35 16.06
CA LYS A 37 -6.22 2.38 15.29
C LYS A 37 -5.49 1.75 14.11
N SER A 38 -4.16 1.89 14.02
CA SER A 38 -3.37 1.22 12.99
C SER A 38 -3.52 -0.30 13.08
N ILE A 39 -3.41 -0.95 11.92
CA ILE A 39 -3.44 -2.40 11.75
C ILE A 39 -2.04 -2.93 11.41
N PRO A 40 -1.80 -4.25 11.44
CA PRO A 40 -0.45 -4.82 11.31
C PRO A 40 0.32 -4.39 10.06
N ARG A 41 -0.31 -4.36 8.88
CA ARG A 41 0.37 -3.97 7.63
C ARG A 41 0.84 -2.52 7.63
N GLU A 42 0.03 -1.61 8.21
CA GLU A 42 0.41 -0.19 8.34
C GLU A 42 1.62 -0.01 9.26
N ARG A 43 1.68 -0.81 10.33
CA ARG A 43 2.84 -0.82 11.25
C ARG A 43 4.07 -1.46 10.61
N ALA A 44 3.90 -2.53 9.84
CA ALA A 44 4.99 -3.16 9.08
C ALA A 44 5.61 -2.19 8.06
N LEU A 45 4.75 -1.51 7.28
CA LEU A 45 5.17 -0.50 6.31
C LEU A 45 5.92 0.65 7.00
N MET A 46 5.35 1.24 8.05
CA MET A 46 5.98 2.35 8.77
C MET A 46 7.32 1.95 9.41
N TYR A 47 7.38 0.75 10.00
CA TYR A 47 8.62 0.21 10.57
C TYR A 47 9.75 0.13 9.53
N LEU A 48 9.44 -0.33 8.32
CA LEU A 48 10.46 -0.41 7.25
C LEU A 48 10.82 0.96 6.69
N ILE A 49 9.88 1.90 6.61
CA ILE A 49 10.17 3.28 6.24
C ILE A 49 11.18 3.86 7.24
N GLU A 50 10.93 3.77 8.54
CA GLU A 50 11.85 4.29 9.56
C GLU A 50 13.21 3.60 9.55
N LYS A 51 13.22 2.29 9.31
CA LYS A 51 14.45 1.49 9.30
C LYS A 51 15.36 1.81 8.10
N PHE A 52 14.81 1.94 6.90
CA PHE A 52 15.58 2.12 5.67
C PHE A 52 15.70 3.59 5.24
N TYR A 53 14.81 4.45 5.73
CA TYR A 53 14.76 5.88 5.41
C TYR A 53 14.62 6.70 6.70
N PRO A 54 15.65 6.71 7.59
CA PRO A 54 15.53 7.35 8.90
C PRO A 54 15.22 8.84 8.84
N ASN A 55 15.54 9.50 7.72
CA ASN A 55 15.22 10.91 7.47
C ASN A 55 13.98 11.09 6.58
N TYR A 56 13.05 10.13 6.58
CA TYR A 56 11.85 10.13 5.72
C TYR A 56 11.04 11.43 5.81
N ASN A 57 11.09 12.10 6.95
CA ASN A 57 10.39 13.38 7.16
C ASN A 57 10.94 14.54 6.32
N LEU A 58 12.09 14.39 5.68
CA LEU A 58 12.72 15.39 4.79
C LEU A 58 12.51 15.06 3.32
N LEU A 59 11.95 13.90 3.00
CA LEU A 59 11.82 13.39 1.64
C LEU A 59 10.56 13.90 0.95
N ASP A 60 10.61 13.97 -0.38
CA ASP A 60 9.46 14.19 -1.24
C ASP A 60 8.69 12.86 -1.38
N ILE A 61 7.50 12.81 -0.79
CA ILE A 61 6.71 11.57 -0.69
C ILE A 61 5.37 11.73 -1.41
N HIS A 62 5.08 10.78 -2.29
CA HIS A 62 3.75 10.59 -2.85
C HIS A 62 3.10 9.35 -2.24
N GLU A 63 1.90 9.48 -1.69
CA GLU A 63 1.07 8.33 -1.30
C GLU A 63 -0.24 8.32 -2.09
N SER A 64 -0.49 7.21 -2.78
CA SER A 64 -1.76 6.99 -3.47
C SER A 64 -2.73 6.24 -2.56
N SER A 65 -3.95 6.75 -2.49
CA SER A 65 -5.06 6.19 -1.71
C SER A 65 -4.77 6.05 -0.20
N PRO A 66 -4.32 7.13 0.48
CA PRO A 66 -3.94 7.06 1.88
C PRO A 66 -5.11 6.76 2.80
N CYS A 67 -4.84 6.05 3.89
CA CYS A 67 -5.77 5.88 4.99
C CYS A 67 -5.77 7.10 5.92
N LYS A 68 -6.90 7.37 6.62
CA LYS A 68 -6.97 8.44 7.64
C LYS A 68 -6.50 7.97 9.03
N ARG A 69 -5.52 7.06 9.06
CA ARG A 69 -4.94 6.48 10.28
C ARG A 69 -3.54 5.92 10.02
N GLY A 70 -2.92 5.37 11.06
CA GLY A 70 -1.70 4.56 10.93
C GLY A 70 -0.54 5.27 10.26
N ALA A 71 0.10 4.59 9.32
CA ALA A 71 1.26 5.09 8.59
C ALA A 71 0.95 6.36 7.78
N SER A 72 -0.16 6.36 7.03
CA SER A 72 -0.56 7.53 6.22
C SER A 72 -0.72 8.79 7.06
N LEU A 73 -1.39 8.70 8.21
CA LEU A 73 -1.57 9.86 9.09
C LEU A 73 -0.23 10.33 9.68
N LYS A 74 0.69 9.39 10.03
CA LYS A 74 2.03 9.75 10.50
C LYS A 74 2.82 10.47 9.42
N LEU A 75 2.85 9.96 8.20
CA LEU A 75 3.53 10.58 7.07
C LEU A 75 2.98 11.97 6.77
N GLN A 76 1.66 12.11 6.68
CA GLN A 76 1.00 13.39 6.47
C GLN A 76 1.37 14.44 7.53
N ASN A 77 1.50 14.03 8.79
CA ASN A 77 1.81 14.95 9.89
C ASN A 77 3.30 15.26 10.04
N LYS A 78 4.18 14.37 9.59
CA LYS A 78 5.64 14.48 9.82
C LYS A 78 6.42 14.96 8.60
N CYS A 79 5.86 14.81 7.38
CA CYS A 79 6.55 15.08 6.13
C CYS A 79 5.98 16.33 5.46
N PRO A 80 6.68 17.49 5.50
CA PRO A 80 6.20 18.72 4.86
C PRO A 80 5.97 18.60 3.35
N ASN A 81 6.76 17.74 2.69
CA ASN A 81 6.69 17.50 1.24
C ASN A 81 5.84 16.25 0.89
N TYR A 82 4.86 15.93 1.72
CA TYR A 82 3.95 14.81 1.47
C TYR A 82 2.80 15.23 0.56
N ILE A 83 2.60 14.49 -0.52
CA ILE A 83 1.50 14.66 -1.46
C ILE A 83 0.63 13.40 -1.44
N ALA A 84 -0.65 13.59 -1.12
CA ALA A 84 -1.66 12.54 -1.21
C ALA A 84 -2.42 12.62 -2.53
N SER A 85 -2.66 11.47 -3.16
CA SER A 85 -3.57 11.36 -4.30
C SER A 85 -4.63 10.30 -4.08
N GLN A 86 -5.71 10.40 -4.85
CA GLN A 86 -6.80 9.43 -4.86
C GLN A 86 -7.35 9.33 -6.28
N TYR A 87 -7.78 8.14 -6.69
CA TYR A 87 -8.39 7.96 -8.00
C TYR A 87 -9.92 8.11 -7.93
N TYR A 88 -10.46 9.10 -8.64
CA TYR A 88 -11.90 9.39 -8.75
C TYR A 88 -12.42 9.27 -10.19
N GLY A 89 -11.68 8.56 -11.06
CA GLY A 89 -11.94 8.54 -12.50
C GLY A 89 -11.07 9.56 -13.25
N GLU A 90 -11.37 9.80 -14.51
CA GLU A 90 -10.61 10.72 -15.37
C GLU A 90 -10.82 12.18 -14.98
N SER A 91 -9.88 12.78 -14.31
CA SER A 91 -9.87 14.21 -13.99
C SER A 91 -8.52 14.59 -13.36
N ASP A 92 -7.96 15.70 -13.75
CA ASP A 92 -6.76 16.35 -13.17
C ASP A 92 -7.08 17.34 -12.03
N LYS A 93 -8.30 17.30 -11.49
CA LYS A 93 -8.78 18.22 -10.47
C LYS A 93 -8.47 17.74 -9.05
N ILE A 94 -8.48 18.67 -8.11
CA ILE A 94 -8.51 18.33 -6.68
C ILE A 94 -9.95 17.99 -6.31
N ILE A 95 -10.15 16.79 -5.79
CA ILE A 95 -11.45 16.27 -5.35
C ILE A 95 -11.34 15.85 -3.88
N ASN A 96 -12.24 16.38 -3.05
CA ASN A 96 -12.24 16.09 -1.60
C ASN A 96 -10.89 16.35 -0.91
N GLY A 97 -10.10 17.32 -1.39
CA GLY A 97 -8.79 17.67 -0.85
C GLY A 97 -7.64 16.78 -1.35
N TYR A 98 -7.91 15.81 -2.20
CA TYR A 98 -6.89 14.95 -2.82
C TYR A 98 -6.67 15.35 -4.28
N ARG A 99 -5.44 15.28 -4.72
CA ARG A 99 -5.12 15.31 -6.15
C ARG A 99 -5.66 14.04 -6.80
N ASN A 100 -6.42 14.19 -7.89
CA ASN A 100 -6.93 13.03 -8.62
C ASN A 100 -5.86 12.50 -9.57
N GLU A 101 -5.36 11.29 -9.31
CA GLU A 101 -4.30 10.66 -10.10
C GLU A 101 -4.65 9.20 -10.41
N ASN A 102 -4.41 8.81 -11.66
CA ASN A 102 -4.40 7.41 -12.06
C ASN A 102 -2.98 6.89 -12.01
N LEU A 103 -2.71 5.85 -11.21
CA LEU A 103 -1.38 5.24 -11.12
C LEU A 103 -0.87 4.68 -12.45
N GLU A 104 -1.76 4.32 -13.37
CA GLU A 104 -1.42 3.81 -14.70
C GLU A 104 -1.01 4.92 -15.69
N SER A 105 -1.31 6.20 -15.37
CA SER A 105 -1.02 7.37 -16.20
C SER A 105 -0.99 8.62 -15.32
N GLN A 106 0.13 8.83 -14.63
CA GLN A 106 0.27 9.91 -13.66
C GLN A 106 0.60 11.24 -14.33
N THR A 107 0.04 12.35 -13.78
CA THR A 107 0.31 13.71 -14.26
C THR A 107 1.51 14.37 -13.59
N PHE A 108 2.16 13.70 -12.64
CA PHE A 108 3.40 14.15 -12.02
C PHE A 108 4.55 14.17 -13.03
N LYS A 109 5.48 15.12 -12.82
CA LYS A 109 6.73 15.16 -13.60
C LYS A 109 7.62 13.97 -13.27
N ASP A 110 8.54 13.66 -14.19
CA ASP A 110 9.60 12.69 -13.95
C ASP A 110 10.42 13.10 -12.71
N GLU A 111 10.91 12.10 -11.98
CA GLU A 111 11.87 12.30 -10.88
C GLU A 111 11.40 13.29 -9.80
N SER A 112 10.10 13.25 -9.47
CA SER A 112 9.50 14.16 -8.49
C SER A 112 9.63 13.69 -7.05
N PHE A 113 9.73 12.36 -6.82
CA PHE A 113 9.61 11.79 -5.48
C PHE A 113 10.80 10.94 -5.07
N ASP A 114 11.16 11.03 -3.80
CA ASP A 114 12.12 10.11 -3.18
C ASP A 114 11.42 8.78 -2.82
N LEU A 115 10.16 8.88 -2.36
CA LEU A 115 9.34 7.71 -2.03
C LEU A 115 7.95 7.82 -2.69
N VAL A 116 7.50 6.70 -3.24
CA VAL A 116 6.08 6.47 -3.58
C VAL A 116 5.55 5.39 -2.66
N ILE A 117 4.35 5.58 -2.11
CA ILE A 117 3.73 4.66 -1.15
C ILE A 117 2.35 4.26 -1.65
N THR A 118 2.06 2.96 -1.59
CA THR A 118 0.71 2.42 -1.81
C THR A 118 0.42 1.33 -0.77
N GLN A 119 -0.79 1.31 -0.24
CA GLN A 119 -1.19 0.34 0.78
C GLN A 119 -2.46 -0.39 0.31
N ASP A 120 -2.29 -1.65 -0.13
CA ASP A 120 -3.37 -2.48 -0.69
C ASP A 120 -4.11 -1.72 -1.83
N VAL A 121 -3.36 -1.32 -2.83
CA VAL A 121 -3.84 -0.60 -4.03
C VAL A 121 -3.55 -1.40 -5.29
N MET A 122 -2.39 -2.05 -5.36
CA MET A 122 -1.91 -2.66 -6.60
C MET A 122 -2.78 -3.84 -7.07
N GLU A 123 -3.48 -4.51 -6.16
CA GLU A 123 -4.44 -5.57 -6.47
C GLU A 123 -5.72 -5.07 -7.13
N HIS A 124 -5.91 -3.75 -7.23
CA HIS A 124 -7.07 -3.09 -7.86
C HIS A 124 -6.73 -2.42 -9.19
N ILE A 125 -5.48 -2.49 -9.62
CA ILE A 125 -4.98 -1.87 -10.85
C ILE A 125 -5.19 -2.81 -12.04
N PHE A 126 -5.82 -2.34 -13.11
CA PHE A 126 -6.09 -3.15 -14.30
C PHE A 126 -4.84 -3.35 -15.17
N ASN A 127 -3.95 -2.36 -15.22
CA ASN A 127 -2.68 -2.46 -15.94
C ASN A 127 -1.49 -2.20 -15.00
N PRO A 128 -1.10 -3.21 -14.19
CA PRO A 128 -0.01 -3.05 -13.22
C PRO A 128 1.34 -2.75 -13.87
N GLN A 129 1.56 -3.21 -15.12
CA GLN A 129 2.78 -2.89 -15.86
C GLN A 129 2.91 -1.38 -16.11
N SER A 130 1.82 -0.72 -16.51
CA SER A 130 1.80 0.73 -16.69
C SER A 130 1.96 1.45 -15.35
N ALA A 131 1.29 0.99 -14.30
CA ALA A 131 1.42 1.59 -12.97
C ALA A 131 2.86 1.51 -12.43
N PHE A 132 3.53 0.37 -12.51
CA PHE A 132 4.93 0.25 -12.08
C PHE A 132 5.88 1.10 -12.93
N ARG A 133 5.64 1.22 -14.24
CA ARG A 133 6.41 2.10 -15.12
C ARG A 133 6.25 3.57 -14.73
N GLU A 134 5.03 4.02 -14.49
CA GLU A 134 4.73 5.39 -14.09
C GLU A 134 5.28 5.71 -12.68
N ILE A 135 5.18 4.76 -11.75
CA ILE A 135 5.81 4.90 -10.42
C ILE A 135 7.33 5.07 -10.59
N ALA A 136 7.98 4.23 -11.39
CA ALA A 136 9.41 4.35 -11.65
C ALA A 136 9.78 5.66 -12.35
N ARG A 137 8.94 6.16 -13.26
CA ARG A 137 9.15 7.45 -13.93
C ARG A 137 9.13 8.60 -12.93
N THR A 138 8.17 8.61 -12.03
CA THR A 138 8.00 9.68 -11.05
C THR A 138 8.98 9.61 -9.87
N LEU A 139 9.62 8.46 -9.63
CA LEU A 139 10.70 8.32 -8.65
C LEU A 139 12.00 8.94 -9.16
N LYS A 140 12.71 9.64 -8.27
CA LYS A 140 14.09 10.09 -8.48
C LYS A 140 15.03 8.88 -8.60
N PRO A 141 16.20 9.02 -9.22
CA PRO A 141 17.27 8.00 -9.14
C PRO A 141 17.58 7.66 -7.68
N GLY A 142 17.60 6.37 -7.34
CA GLY A 142 17.76 5.88 -5.97
C GLY A 142 16.50 5.92 -5.10
N GLY A 143 15.41 6.50 -5.60
CA GLY A 143 14.10 6.50 -4.93
C GLY A 143 13.45 5.12 -4.87
N ALA A 144 12.40 4.98 -4.08
CA ALA A 144 11.73 3.69 -3.90
C ALA A 144 10.20 3.77 -3.84
N HIS A 145 9.57 2.73 -4.38
CA HIS A 145 8.17 2.40 -4.10
C HIS A 145 8.13 1.44 -2.90
N ILE A 146 7.49 1.85 -1.82
CA ILE A 146 7.30 1.03 -0.61
C ILE A 146 5.81 0.75 -0.46
N PHE A 147 5.44 -0.51 -0.49
CA PHE A 147 4.03 -0.83 -0.57
C PHE A 147 3.65 -2.15 0.08
N THR A 148 2.36 -2.27 0.39
CA THR A 148 1.72 -3.53 0.73
C THR A 148 0.78 -3.95 -0.38
N VAL A 149 0.72 -5.24 -0.61
CA VAL A 149 -0.27 -5.91 -1.47
C VAL A 149 -0.44 -7.33 -0.95
N PRO A 150 -1.65 -7.88 -0.87
CA PRO A 150 -1.84 -9.26 -0.44
C PRO A 150 -1.17 -10.23 -1.43
N LEU A 151 -0.11 -10.92 -1.00
CA LEU A 151 0.55 -11.97 -1.79
C LEU A 151 -0.19 -13.31 -1.61
N ILE A 152 -1.44 -13.36 -2.08
CA ILE A 152 -2.36 -14.49 -1.84
C ILE A 152 -1.84 -15.78 -2.47
N ASN A 153 -1.26 -15.68 -3.66
CA ASN A 153 -0.76 -16.85 -4.39
C ASN A 153 0.58 -17.36 -3.86
N LYS A 154 1.36 -16.53 -3.13
CA LYS A 154 2.68 -16.92 -2.60
C LYS A 154 3.57 -17.53 -3.70
N GLU A 155 3.90 -18.84 -3.60
CA GLU A 155 4.73 -19.55 -4.55
C GLU A 155 4.04 -19.87 -5.89
N ARG A 156 2.71 -19.73 -5.96
CA ARG A 156 1.98 -19.85 -7.23
C ARG A 156 2.15 -18.56 -8.04
N THR A 157 2.00 -18.69 -9.35
CA THR A 157 2.09 -17.53 -10.25
C THR A 157 0.99 -16.52 -9.98
N THR A 158 1.31 -15.26 -10.22
CA THR A 158 0.34 -14.17 -10.25
C THR A 158 -0.76 -14.46 -11.27
N GLU A 159 -2.03 -14.29 -10.86
CA GLU A 159 -3.19 -14.53 -11.71
C GLU A 159 -3.98 -13.23 -11.93
N CYS A 160 -4.34 -12.98 -13.19
CA CYS A 160 -5.30 -11.95 -13.54
C CYS A 160 -6.70 -12.41 -13.14
N TRP A 161 -7.35 -11.65 -12.26
CA TRP A 161 -8.67 -11.97 -11.69
C TRP A 161 -9.80 -11.25 -12.43
N ALA A 162 -9.54 -10.00 -12.84
CA ALA A 162 -10.46 -9.20 -13.65
C ALA A 162 -9.69 -8.32 -14.65
N LYS A 163 -10.34 -7.99 -15.76
CA LYS A 163 -9.81 -7.08 -16.79
C LYS A 163 -10.91 -6.14 -17.29
N LEU A 164 -10.53 -5.11 -18.03
CA LEU A 164 -11.47 -4.28 -18.78
C LEU A 164 -11.68 -4.84 -20.19
N ASP A 165 -12.90 -4.72 -20.71
CA ASP A 165 -13.20 -4.91 -22.12
C ASP A 165 -12.93 -3.61 -22.94
N ASP A 166 -13.18 -3.66 -24.24
CA ASP A 166 -12.97 -2.52 -25.14
C ASP A 166 -13.89 -1.31 -24.84
N ASN A 167 -14.92 -1.50 -24.04
CA ASN A 167 -15.87 -0.47 -23.58
C ASN A 167 -15.62 -0.03 -22.13
N ASN A 168 -14.48 -0.42 -21.55
CA ASN A 168 -14.13 -0.19 -20.15
C ASN A 168 -15.08 -0.83 -19.12
N ASN A 169 -15.81 -1.89 -19.47
CA ASN A 169 -16.56 -2.68 -18.50
C ASN A 169 -15.66 -3.72 -17.85
N ILE A 170 -15.88 -3.98 -16.57
CA ILE A 170 -15.14 -4.99 -15.82
C ILE A 170 -15.63 -6.38 -16.21
N ILE A 171 -14.70 -7.24 -16.64
CA ILE A 171 -14.92 -8.65 -16.88
C ILE A 171 -14.12 -9.44 -15.85
N PHE A 172 -14.81 -10.15 -14.96
CA PHE A 172 -14.16 -11.09 -14.05
C PHE A 172 -13.83 -12.39 -14.79
N LEU A 173 -12.57 -12.81 -14.68
CA LEU A 173 -12.07 -14.06 -15.25
C LEU A 173 -12.22 -15.24 -14.25
N LYS A 174 -12.47 -14.89 -12.99
CA LYS A 174 -12.67 -15.77 -11.84
C LYS A 174 -13.95 -15.32 -11.10
N GLU A 175 -14.14 -15.82 -9.87
CA GLU A 175 -15.22 -15.37 -8.99
C GLU A 175 -15.09 -13.86 -8.70
N GLU A 176 -16.22 -13.15 -8.70
CA GLU A 176 -16.24 -11.71 -8.39
C GLU A 176 -15.73 -11.45 -6.97
N GLU A 177 -14.72 -10.63 -6.84
CA GLU A 177 -14.11 -10.26 -5.57
C GLU A 177 -13.96 -8.74 -5.45
N TYR A 178 -14.38 -8.18 -4.31
CA TYR A 178 -14.30 -6.76 -4.00
C TYR A 178 -13.72 -6.54 -2.61
N HIS A 179 -12.78 -5.62 -2.48
CA HIS A 179 -12.32 -5.12 -1.19
C HIS A 179 -13.03 -3.83 -0.81
N GLY A 180 -13.04 -3.52 0.49
CA GLY A 180 -13.64 -2.29 1.00
C GLY A 180 -12.97 -1.04 0.40
N ASN A 181 -13.80 -0.07 -0.05
CA ASN A 181 -13.32 1.19 -0.60
C ASN A 181 -14.03 2.36 0.10
N PRO A 182 -13.30 3.31 0.72
CA PRO A 182 -13.92 4.41 1.45
C PRO A 182 -14.68 5.41 0.58
N ILE A 183 -14.47 5.39 -0.73
CA ILE A 183 -15.11 6.32 -1.68
C ILE A 183 -16.17 5.65 -2.56
N ASN A 184 -16.19 4.33 -2.64
CA ASN A 184 -17.17 3.57 -3.41
C ASN A 184 -17.80 2.48 -2.54
N PRO A 185 -19.11 2.57 -2.22
CA PRO A 185 -19.79 1.59 -1.37
C PRO A 185 -19.85 0.19 -1.98
N LYS A 186 -19.66 0.03 -3.30
CA LYS A 186 -19.54 -1.29 -3.95
C LYS A 186 -18.17 -1.93 -3.70
N GLY A 187 -17.19 -1.18 -3.18
CA GLY A 187 -15.82 -1.63 -3.03
C GLY A 187 -14.95 -1.36 -4.27
N SER A 188 -13.72 -1.84 -4.21
CA SER A 188 -12.78 -1.91 -5.34
C SER A 188 -12.70 -3.35 -5.85
N PRO A 189 -12.84 -3.59 -7.17
CA PRO A 189 -12.70 -4.93 -7.73
C PRO A 189 -11.26 -5.42 -7.53
N VAL A 190 -11.08 -6.69 -7.22
CA VAL A 190 -9.77 -7.34 -7.24
C VAL A 190 -9.44 -7.70 -8.69
N THR A 191 -8.32 -7.22 -9.18
CA THR A 191 -7.87 -7.42 -10.56
C THR A 191 -6.77 -8.45 -10.67
N PHE A 192 -5.95 -8.61 -9.62
CA PHE A 192 -4.85 -9.58 -9.56
C PHE A 192 -4.75 -10.22 -8.18
N HIS A 193 -4.50 -11.54 -8.17
CA HIS A 193 -3.94 -12.26 -7.04
C HIS A 193 -2.44 -12.45 -7.28
N TYR A 194 -1.62 -11.69 -6.55
CA TYR A 194 -0.17 -11.73 -6.70
C TYR A 194 0.47 -12.92 -5.99
N GLY A 195 1.46 -13.51 -6.65
CA GLY A 195 2.45 -14.41 -6.06
C GLY A 195 3.79 -13.69 -5.85
N TYR A 196 4.82 -14.43 -5.40
CA TYR A 196 6.17 -13.88 -5.24
C TYR A 196 6.83 -13.49 -6.57
N ASP A 197 6.30 -13.96 -7.69
CA ASP A 197 6.69 -13.59 -9.04
C ASP A 197 6.33 -12.13 -9.40
N ILE A 198 5.63 -11.40 -8.53
CA ILE A 198 5.43 -9.96 -8.65
C ILE A 198 6.77 -9.21 -8.79
N VAL A 199 7.86 -9.71 -8.21
CA VAL A 199 9.19 -9.10 -8.34
C VAL A 199 9.67 -9.10 -9.78
N ASP A 200 9.41 -10.17 -10.53
CA ASP A 200 9.72 -10.28 -11.95
C ASP A 200 8.85 -9.34 -12.80
N LEU A 201 7.56 -9.25 -12.45
CA LEU A 201 6.63 -8.33 -13.10
C LEU A 201 7.11 -6.88 -12.96
N ILE A 202 7.49 -6.47 -11.74
CA ILE A 202 8.01 -5.13 -11.45
C ILE A 202 9.29 -4.86 -12.24
N TYR A 203 10.26 -5.78 -12.19
CA TYR A 203 11.53 -5.61 -12.89
C TYR A 203 11.35 -5.49 -14.41
N LYS A 204 10.56 -6.37 -15.01
CA LYS A 204 10.26 -6.36 -16.46
C LYS A 204 9.51 -5.10 -16.91
N SER A 205 8.68 -4.54 -16.03
CA SER A 205 7.86 -3.37 -16.37
C SER A 205 8.59 -2.05 -16.17
N SER A 206 9.46 -1.95 -15.17
CA SER A 206 10.00 -0.68 -14.67
C SER A 206 11.51 -0.66 -14.46
N GLY A 207 12.18 -1.80 -14.49
CA GLY A 207 13.60 -1.92 -14.15
C GLY A 207 13.90 -1.83 -12.64
N MET A 208 12.89 -1.60 -11.78
CA MET A 208 13.10 -1.53 -10.33
C MET A 208 13.45 -2.90 -9.75
N VAL A 209 14.37 -2.90 -8.79
CA VAL A 209 14.74 -4.11 -8.04
C VAL A 209 13.96 -4.17 -6.74
N THR A 210 13.28 -5.29 -6.50
CA THR A 210 12.32 -5.46 -5.41
C THR A 210 12.80 -6.45 -4.37
N GLN A 211 12.63 -6.09 -3.09
CA GLN A 211 12.78 -6.97 -1.94
C GLN A 211 11.44 -7.11 -1.24
N ILE A 212 11.11 -8.33 -0.83
CA ILE A 212 9.91 -8.65 -0.03
C ILE A 212 10.35 -8.85 1.42
N PHE A 213 9.65 -8.19 2.34
CA PHE A 213 9.89 -8.26 3.78
C PHE A 213 8.68 -8.85 4.49
N THR A 214 8.86 -10.02 5.07
CA THR A 214 7.89 -10.63 5.97
C THR A 214 8.31 -10.37 7.41
N ILE A 215 7.46 -9.70 8.19
CA ILE A 215 7.77 -9.31 9.57
C ILE A 215 6.74 -9.95 10.50
N ASP A 216 7.23 -10.63 11.53
CA ASP A 216 6.44 -11.08 12.66
C ASP A 216 7.07 -10.55 13.96
N ASN A 217 6.45 -9.53 14.55
CA ASN A 217 6.91 -8.91 15.78
C ASN A 217 5.71 -8.43 16.62
N VAL A 218 5.39 -9.20 17.65
CA VAL A 218 4.24 -8.92 18.55
C VAL A 218 4.46 -7.63 19.35
N ASP A 219 5.70 -7.32 19.76
CA ASP A 219 6.02 -6.13 20.55
C ASP A 219 5.76 -4.84 19.77
N LEU A 220 5.79 -4.92 18.43
CA LEU A 220 5.42 -3.83 17.52
C LEU A 220 3.99 -3.95 16.99
N GLY A 221 3.25 -4.97 17.44
CA GLY A 221 1.91 -5.29 16.92
C GLY A 221 1.91 -5.71 15.45
N ILE A 222 3.03 -6.23 14.93
CA ILE A 222 3.17 -6.67 13.54
C ILE A 222 3.07 -8.21 13.53
N ARG A 223 1.86 -8.69 13.41
CA ARG A 223 1.53 -10.13 13.26
C ARG A 223 0.20 -10.29 12.55
N ALA A 224 0.20 -10.82 11.35
CA ALA A 224 -0.97 -11.25 10.60
C ALA A 224 -0.55 -11.99 9.32
N GLU A 225 -1.51 -12.54 8.59
CA GLU A 225 -1.31 -13.03 7.23
C GLU A 225 -1.36 -11.88 6.21
N TYR A 226 -0.68 -12.04 5.07
CA TYR A 226 -0.69 -11.12 3.92
C TYR A 226 -0.35 -9.66 4.29
N ILE A 227 0.66 -9.48 5.14
CA ILE A 227 1.16 -8.15 5.54
C ILE A 227 2.58 -7.87 5.06
N ASP A 228 3.03 -8.65 4.08
CA ASP A 228 4.34 -8.46 3.46
C ASP A 228 4.46 -7.04 2.92
N VAL A 229 5.64 -6.46 3.10
CA VAL A 229 5.96 -5.14 2.57
C VAL A 229 7.01 -5.31 1.49
N LEU A 230 6.77 -4.69 0.35
CA LEU A 230 7.69 -4.70 -0.78
C LEU A 230 8.38 -3.34 -0.87
N ILE A 231 9.69 -3.39 -1.13
CA ILE A 231 10.52 -2.20 -1.41
C ILE A 231 11.14 -2.38 -2.79
N SER A 232 10.64 -1.62 -3.75
CA SER A 232 11.12 -1.60 -5.15
C SER A 232 11.96 -0.35 -5.38
N ARG A 233 13.26 -0.49 -5.63
CA ARG A 233 14.20 0.63 -5.81
C ARG A 233 14.47 0.90 -7.28
N LYS A 234 14.40 2.17 -7.66
CA LYS A 234 14.90 2.68 -8.95
C LYS A 234 16.43 2.76 -8.88
N ILE A 235 17.10 2.04 -9.77
CA ILE A 235 18.58 2.00 -9.90
C ILE A 235 19.05 3.09 -10.86
#